data_489a30c33344e1e90e809984c512bad6
#
_entry.id   489a30c33344e1e90e809984c512bad6
#
_cell.length_a   1.000
_cell.length_b   1.000
_cell.length_c   1.000
_cell.angle_alpha   90.00
_cell.angle_beta   90.00
_cell.angle_gamma   90.00
#
_symmetry.space_group_name_H-M   'P 1'
#
loop_
_entity.id
_entity.type
_entity.pdbx_description
1 polymer ?
#
loop_
_entity_poly.entity_id
_entity_poly.type
_entity_poly.pdbx_seq_one_letter_code
_entity_poly.pdbx_strand_id
1 'polypeptide(L)'
;MNFPKYVMTNTNDLDMAIREAKNPMCEWYDANHDDLPYFENIVTGEQFGNYHHTSWSCGHCPGRWAESLFFSQLVTGMELDPVVFQKLKKWVFKVYSNHINLPANIDLNTFELKKEVDLCNLRESFFGLTAVYLYDHDIRVFTIAEKVIATVEKYFDFENGRWDSTAYEEATGAKSVGLFTGDLEQTRFCNTFGRFIGGLVRYYEISHSAAALTLACKLSDVALRSVVLEDGTFDPDRTAAHPYSTTSMLSGIALLADITGDMLLFNRLKSFMENGFYQIAIDTGWVTENLNRTNLVGEINNSCDLLEVCLFLGKAGFSKYYERAEQMLRGHILPSQLLDTCFISDKNYIDDSKNHMARRVKGAFGFPTPYGHEDEPGSVISYNWDIIGGVSGLCWSKCHQTTENNDIYSINLLFDYENHDIKFSSPYQHDDILSIKLRAKKNLRIRLSSRIDLKKLKEELKKSGIIYCILGDWLYLNHLMVGHTYSFCFPFIEEDKEYIFKNHHLTFRWKGDSIIAASSEGKRLCFFQELS
;
A
#
# COMPACT_ATOMS: atom_id res chain seq x y z
N MET A 1 -1.40 1.76 -31.87
CA MET A 1 -0.84 2.79 -30.98
C MET A 1 0.67 2.61 -30.97
N ASN A 2 1.43 3.70 -30.95
CA ASN A 2 2.89 3.62 -30.88
C ASN A 2 3.28 3.75 -29.40
N PHE A 3 3.61 2.64 -28.75
CA PHE A 3 4.00 2.62 -27.34
C PHE A 3 5.48 2.99 -27.21
N PRO A 4 5.84 3.90 -26.31
CA PRO A 4 7.25 4.17 -26.03
C PRO A 4 7.91 2.94 -25.39
N LYS A 5 9.24 2.79 -25.60
CA LYS A 5 9.99 1.72 -24.91
C LYS A 5 10.08 1.99 -23.40
N TYR A 6 10.38 3.23 -23.05
CA TYR A 6 10.48 3.68 -21.66
C TYR A 6 9.42 4.71 -21.35
N VAL A 7 8.95 4.72 -20.12
CA VAL A 7 7.99 5.69 -19.59
C VAL A 7 8.67 6.57 -18.54
N MET A 8 8.14 7.76 -18.35
CA MET A 8 8.59 8.64 -17.28
C MET A 8 8.18 8.04 -15.93
N THR A 9 9.14 7.85 -15.03
CA THR A 9 8.93 7.31 -13.68
C THR A 9 9.44 8.27 -12.62
N ASN A 10 8.90 8.14 -11.42
CA ASN A 10 9.40 8.75 -10.21
C ASN A 10 10.03 7.66 -9.33
N THR A 11 11.26 7.87 -8.90
CA THR A 11 11.95 6.93 -7.98
C THR A 11 12.41 7.61 -6.68
N ASN A 12 12.14 8.92 -6.52
CA ASN A 12 12.81 9.72 -5.50
C ASN A 12 11.90 10.62 -4.67
N ASP A 13 10.72 11.00 -5.15
CA ASP A 13 9.90 12.04 -4.53
C ASP A 13 8.55 11.49 -4.04
N LEU A 14 8.47 11.22 -2.73
CA LEU A 14 7.26 10.73 -2.07
C LEU A 14 6.13 11.76 -2.10
N ASP A 15 6.45 13.04 -1.91
CA ASP A 15 5.43 14.10 -1.90
C ASP A 15 4.80 14.26 -3.28
N MET A 16 5.61 14.23 -4.34
CA MET A 16 5.10 14.24 -5.72
C MET A 16 4.20 13.02 -5.97
N ALA A 17 4.63 11.82 -5.59
CA ALA A 17 3.86 10.61 -5.82
C ALA A 17 2.48 10.66 -5.12
N ILE A 18 2.43 11.11 -3.86
CA ILE A 18 1.18 11.25 -3.11
C ILE A 18 0.29 12.31 -3.76
N ARG A 19 0.84 13.45 -4.19
CA ARG A 19 0.09 14.54 -4.82
C ARG A 19 -0.47 14.17 -6.19
N GLU A 20 0.31 13.50 -7.02
CA GLU A 20 -0.14 13.02 -8.34
C GLU A 20 -1.26 11.98 -8.21
N ALA A 21 -1.20 11.09 -7.22
CA ALA A 21 -2.27 10.12 -6.96
C ALA A 21 -3.62 10.74 -6.60
N LYS A 22 -3.65 12.00 -6.17
CA LYS A 22 -4.90 12.74 -5.94
C LYS A 22 -5.73 12.91 -7.23
N ASN A 23 -5.08 13.09 -8.38
CA ASN A 23 -5.77 13.38 -9.63
C ASN A 23 -6.83 12.32 -9.99
N PRO A 24 -6.52 11.02 -10.12
CA PRO A 24 -7.54 10.02 -10.38
C PRO A 24 -8.58 9.93 -9.26
N MET A 25 -8.19 10.14 -8.00
CA MET A 25 -9.12 10.13 -6.87
C MET A 25 -10.14 11.29 -6.90
N CYS A 26 -9.93 12.33 -7.68
CA CYS A 26 -10.87 13.42 -7.87
C CYS A 26 -11.71 13.26 -9.15
N GLU A 27 -11.29 12.42 -10.10
CA GLU A 27 -11.83 12.39 -11.47
C GLU A 27 -12.64 11.11 -11.81
N TRP A 28 -12.48 10.01 -11.04
CA TRP A 28 -13.06 8.71 -11.39
C TRP A 28 -14.43 8.47 -10.77
N TYR A 29 -15.41 9.27 -11.12
CA TYR A 29 -16.78 9.16 -10.61
C TYR A 29 -17.77 8.98 -11.74
N ASP A 30 -18.77 8.13 -11.52
CA ASP A 30 -19.89 7.94 -12.43
C ASP A 30 -21.02 8.91 -12.09
N ALA A 31 -21.06 10.02 -12.81
CA ALA A 31 -22.05 11.07 -12.60
C ALA A 31 -23.50 10.58 -12.87
N ASN A 32 -23.69 9.53 -13.66
CA ASN A 32 -25.00 8.96 -13.96
C ASN A 32 -25.52 8.04 -12.84
N HIS A 33 -24.62 7.59 -11.95
CA HIS A 33 -24.94 6.65 -10.88
C HIS A 33 -24.52 7.17 -9.50
N ASP A 34 -24.97 8.38 -9.19
CA ASP A 34 -24.90 8.98 -7.87
C ASP A 34 -23.45 9.22 -7.41
N ASP A 35 -22.58 9.53 -8.38
CA ASP A 35 -21.14 9.70 -8.18
C ASP A 35 -20.47 8.48 -7.50
N LEU A 36 -20.94 7.25 -7.78
CA LEU A 36 -20.22 6.06 -7.37
C LEU A 36 -18.86 6.03 -8.10
N PRO A 37 -17.75 5.86 -7.38
CA PRO A 37 -16.47 5.69 -8.02
C PRO A 37 -16.44 4.47 -8.95
N TYR A 38 -15.84 4.63 -10.13
CA TYR A 38 -15.53 3.46 -10.97
C TYR A 38 -14.53 2.57 -10.26
N PHE A 39 -14.65 1.27 -10.41
CA PHE A 39 -13.71 0.32 -9.82
C PHE A 39 -12.50 0.08 -10.71
N GLU A 40 -12.69 -0.04 -11.99
CA GLU A 40 -11.65 -0.41 -12.95
C GLU A 40 -11.59 0.57 -14.11
N ASN A 41 -10.38 0.75 -14.61
CA ASN A 41 -10.08 1.59 -15.75
C ASN A 41 -9.15 0.83 -16.69
N ILE A 42 -9.68 0.44 -17.86
CA ILE A 42 -8.92 -0.25 -18.89
C ILE A 42 -8.47 0.78 -19.92
N VAL A 43 -7.15 0.98 -20.04
CA VAL A 43 -6.56 2.05 -20.85
C VAL A 43 -6.08 1.60 -22.23
N THR A 44 -6.08 0.30 -22.50
CA THR A 44 -5.69 -0.28 -23.80
C THR A 44 -6.63 -1.39 -24.22
N GLY A 45 -6.62 -1.74 -25.53
CA GLY A 45 -7.42 -2.84 -26.08
C GLY A 45 -8.86 -2.47 -26.41
N GLU A 46 -9.67 -3.49 -26.69
CA GLU A 46 -11.07 -3.32 -27.13
C GLU A 46 -12.00 -2.88 -25.99
N GLN A 47 -11.65 -3.27 -24.77
CA GLN A 47 -12.42 -2.94 -23.56
C GLN A 47 -12.03 -1.60 -22.95
N PHE A 48 -11.49 -0.68 -23.74
CA PHE A 48 -11.13 0.66 -23.28
C PHE A 48 -12.31 1.39 -22.64
N GLY A 49 -12.16 1.79 -21.37
CA GLY A 49 -13.20 2.48 -20.61
C GLY A 49 -13.07 2.34 -19.10
N ASN A 50 -13.96 3.00 -18.37
CA ASN A 50 -14.14 2.86 -16.92
C ASN A 50 -15.30 1.90 -16.64
N TYR A 51 -15.18 1.08 -15.59
CA TYR A 51 -16.15 0.04 -15.26
C TYR A 51 -16.45 -0.03 -13.78
N HIS A 52 -17.68 -0.44 -13.46
CA HIS A 52 -18.05 -0.98 -12.17
C HIS A 52 -17.84 -2.50 -12.22
N HIS A 53 -16.85 -3.00 -11.50
CA HIS A 53 -16.40 -4.37 -11.63
C HIS A 53 -17.45 -5.39 -11.14
N THR A 54 -18.00 -5.17 -9.95
CA THR A 54 -18.96 -6.09 -9.32
C THR A 54 -19.91 -5.36 -8.38
N SER A 55 -20.95 -6.07 -7.91
CA SER A 55 -21.95 -5.54 -6.98
C SER A 55 -21.39 -5.10 -5.62
N TRP A 56 -20.20 -5.56 -5.24
CA TRP A 56 -19.56 -5.22 -3.97
C TRP A 56 -18.72 -3.93 -4.01
N SER A 57 -18.43 -3.39 -5.17
CA SER A 57 -17.56 -2.20 -5.33
C SER A 57 -18.00 -1.01 -4.48
N CYS A 58 -19.29 -0.85 -4.23
CA CYS A 58 -19.84 0.26 -3.44
C CYS A 58 -19.44 0.22 -1.96
N GLY A 59 -19.20 -0.97 -1.40
CA GLY A 59 -18.72 -1.13 -0.01
C GLY A 59 -17.21 -1.04 0.10
N HIS A 60 -16.50 -1.27 -0.99
CA HIS A 60 -15.04 -1.38 -1.06
C HIS A 60 -14.38 -0.05 -1.43
N CYS A 61 -14.70 0.47 -2.63
CA CYS A 61 -13.99 1.59 -3.22
C CYS A 61 -14.13 2.91 -2.46
N PRO A 62 -15.35 3.38 -2.09
CA PRO A 62 -15.50 4.66 -1.43
C PRO A 62 -14.75 4.75 -0.10
N GLY A 63 -14.72 3.64 0.66
CA GLY A 63 -14.04 3.60 1.95
C GLY A 63 -12.52 3.72 1.83
N ARG A 64 -11.91 2.92 0.98
CA ARG A 64 -10.47 2.96 0.73
C ARG A 64 -10.03 4.30 0.15
N TRP A 65 -10.85 4.86 -0.72
CA TRP A 65 -10.56 6.13 -1.35
C TRP A 65 -10.65 7.31 -0.37
N ALA A 66 -11.69 7.32 0.47
CA ALA A 66 -11.82 8.34 1.51
C ALA A 66 -10.64 8.31 2.49
N GLU A 67 -10.19 7.13 2.89
CA GLU A 67 -9.01 6.94 3.74
C GLU A 67 -7.76 7.48 3.07
N SER A 68 -7.48 7.07 1.83
CA SER A 68 -6.29 7.49 1.08
C SER A 68 -6.25 9.00 0.83
N LEU A 69 -7.38 9.62 0.47
CA LEU A 69 -7.47 11.07 0.30
C LEU A 69 -7.22 11.81 1.62
N PHE A 70 -7.89 11.42 2.69
CA PHE A 70 -7.71 12.06 3.99
C PHE A 70 -6.27 11.90 4.49
N PHE A 71 -5.70 10.71 4.39
CA PHE A 71 -4.33 10.45 4.81
C PHE A 71 -3.32 11.26 3.97
N SER A 72 -3.56 11.38 2.66
CA SER A 72 -2.76 12.24 1.78
C SER A 72 -2.80 13.71 2.21
N GLN A 73 -3.97 14.24 2.61
CA GLN A 73 -4.08 15.58 3.19
C GLN A 73 -3.24 15.70 4.46
N LEU A 74 -3.35 14.74 5.36
CA LEU A 74 -2.67 14.76 6.65
C LEU A 74 -1.14 14.81 6.50
N VAL A 75 -0.57 14.03 5.59
CA VAL A 75 0.90 13.91 5.46
C VAL A 75 1.54 14.94 4.53
N THR A 76 0.78 15.51 3.59
CA THR A 76 1.31 16.49 2.63
C THR A 76 0.80 17.92 2.85
N GLY A 77 -0.19 18.09 3.70
CA GLY A 77 -0.87 19.38 3.91
C GLY A 77 -1.67 19.87 2.69
N MET A 78 -1.91 19.02 1.68
CA MET A 78 -2.73 19.42 0.53
C MET A 78 -4.20 19.51 0.94
N GLU A 79 -4.89 20.50 0.40
CA GLU A 79 -6.32 20.65 0.61
C GLU A 79 -7.12 19.58 -0.15
N LEU A 80 -8.09 18.98 0.53
CA LEU A 80 -9.10 18.13 -0.10
C LEU A 80 -10.24 19.01 -0.61
N ASP A 81 -10.75 18.67 -1.79
CA ASP A 81 -12.01 19.24 -2.26
C ASP A 81 -13.17 18.67 -1.42
N PRO A 82 -13.89 19.52 -0.65
CA PRO A 82 -15.01 19.04 0.15
C PRO A 82 -16.10 18.35 -0.67
N VAL A 83 -16.31 18.77 -1.93
CA VAL A 83 -17.30 18.16 -2.82
C VAL A 83 -16.93 16.71 -3.12
N VAL A 84 -15.65 16.44 -3.44
CA VAL A 84 -15.16 15.09 -3.68
C VAL A 84 -15.31 14.21 -2.43
N PHE A 85 -14.94 14.73 -1.27
CA PHE A 85 -15.06 13.97 -0.03
C PHE A 85 -16.53 13.66 0.32
N GLN A 86 -17.44 14.59 0.08
CA GLN A 86 -18.88 14.36 0.32
C GLN A 86 -19.47 13.27 -0.59
N LYS A 87 -19.00 13.12 -1.84
CA LYS A 87 -19.38 12.00 -2.71
C LYS A 87 -19.02 10.67 -2.06
N LEU A 88 -17.81 10.54 -1.57
CA LEU A 88 -17.34 9.33 -0.89
C LEU A 88 -18.10 9.06 0.42
N LYS A 89 -18.25 10.08 1.26
CA LYS A 89 -18.99 9.99 2.52
C LYS A 89 -20.42 9.50 2.32
N LYS A 90 -21.10 9.96 1.26
CA LYS A 90 -22.44 9.51 0.91
C LYS A 90 -22.48 8.00 0.71
N TRP A 91 -21.56 7.42 -0.04
CA TRP A 91 -21.49 5.98 -0.28
C TRP A 91 -21.05 5.19 0.96
N VAL A 92 -20.08 5.72 1.74
CA VAL A 92 -19.67 5.12 3.02
C VAL A 92 -20.85 4.90 3.95
N PHE A 93 -21.82 5.83 4.01
CA PHE A 93 -23.03 5.64 4.81
C PHE A 93 -24.13 4.86 4.08
N LYS A 94 -24.28 5.01 2.75
CA LYS A 94 -25.34 4.37 1.97
C LYS A 94 -25.33 2.86 2.13
N VAL A 95 -24.15 2.23 2.07
CA VAL A 95 -24.03 0.77 2.19
C VAL A 95 -24.49 0.22 3.55
N TYR A 96 -24.58 1.06 4.58
CA TYR A 96 -25.10 0.73 5.90
C TYR A 96 -26.54 1.22 6.16
N SER A 97 -27.17 1.87 5.18
CA SER A 97 -28.56 2.34 5.32
C SER A 97 -29.59 1.22 5.17
N ASN A 98 -29.31 0.08 5.80
CA ASN A 98 -30.09 -1.14 5.81
C ASN A 98 -30.15 -1.72 7.23
N HIS A 99 -30.94 -2.77 7.42
CA HIS A 99 -31.12 -3.42 8.73
C HIS A 99 -30.24 -4.66 8.93
N ILE A 100 -29.29 -4.92 8.00
CA ILE A 100 -28.47 -6.14 8.02
C ILE A 100 -27.15 -5.95 8.78
N ASN A 101 -26.87 -4.75 9.27
CA ASN A 101 -25.71 -4.36 10.08
C ASN A 101 -24.32 -4.62 9.45
N LEU A 102 -24.24 -4.92 8.16
CA LEU A 102 -23.01 -5.11 7.40
C LEU A 102 -23.08 -4.28 6.11
N PRO A 103 -21.95 -3.97 5.44
CA PRO A 103 -21.99 -3.20 4.21
C PRO A 103 -22.65 -3.99 3.09
N ALA A 104 -23.81 -3.50 2.62
CA ALA A 104 -24.58 -4.14 1.58
C ALA A 104 -23.99 -3.94 0.19
N ASN A 105 -24.15 -4.95 -0.67
CA ASN A 105 -23.90 -4.84 -2.09
C ASN A 105 -24.99 -4.03 -2.81
N ILE A 106 -24.73 -3.62 -4.04
CA ILE A 106 -25.72 -2.99 -4.94
C ILE A 106 -26.08 -3.91 -6.10
N ASP A 107 -27.22 -3.64 -6.69
CA ASP A 107 -27.53 -4.11 -8.04
C ASP A 107 -26.92 -3.16 -9.06
N LEU A 108 -26.07 -3.66 -9.97
CA LEU A 108 -25.36 -2.84 -10.95
C LEU A 108 -26.26 -2.26 -12.07
N ASN A 109 -27.51 -2.72 -12.20
CA ASN A 109 -28.45 -2.18 -13.17
C ASN A 109 -29.28 -1.03 -12.58
N THR A 110 -29.63 -1.14 -11.30
CA THR A 110 -30.50 -0.18 -10.62
C THR A 110 -29.77 0.73 -9.65
N PHE A 111 -28.56 0.36 -9.24
CA PHE A 111 -27.75 1.00 -8.19
C PHE A 111 -28.44 1.06 -6.82
N GLU A 112 -29.44 0.20 -6.61
CA GLU A 112 -30.12 0.02 -5.32
C GLU A 112 -29.40 -1.01 -4.44
N LEU A 113 -29.53 -0.86 -3.12
CA LEU A 113 -28.95 -1.82 -2.16
C LEU A 113 -29.64 -3.18 -2.25
N LYS A 114 -28.85 -4.24 -2.30
CA LYS A 114 -29.29 -5.62 -2.25
C LYS A 114 -29.37 -6.11 -0.79
N LYS A 115 -30.17 -7.13 -0.55
CA LYS A 115 -30.10 -7.96 0.68
C LYS A 115 -28.96 -8.98 0.54
N GLU A 116 -27.77 -8.46 0.36
CA GLU A 116 -26.56 -9.25 0.11
C GLU A 116 -25.35 -8.48 0.61
N VAL A 117 -24.42 -9.16 1.25
CA VAL A 117 -23.17 -8.61 1.74
C VAL A 117 -22.00 -9.40 1.20
N ASP A 118 -20.94 -8.71 0.80
CA ASP A 118 -19.65 -9.34 0.59
C ASP A 118 -18.71 -8.98 1.74
N LEU A 119 -18.32 -10.01 2.48
CA LEU A 119 -17.53 -9.84 3.71
C LEU A 119 -16.10 -9.30 3.44
N CYS A 120 -15.63 -9.32 2.19
CA CYS A 120 -14.36 -8.68 1.81
C CYS A 120 -14.39 -7.16 1.98
N ASN A 121 -15.58 -6.54 2.02
CA ASN A 121 -15.75 -5.11 2.17
C ASN A 121 -15.53 -4.59 3.60
N LEU A 122 -15.42 -5.48 4.61
CA LEU A 122 -15.33 -5.07 6.02
C LEU A 122 -14.14 -4.16 6.30
N ARG A 123 -12.96 -4.46 5.76
CA ARG A 123 -11.74 -3.65 5.96
C ARG A 123 -11.92 -2.24 5.39
N GLU A 124 -12.23 -2.15 4.12
CA GLU A 124 -12.26 -0.89 3.38
C GLU A 124 -13.42 0.00 3.84
N SER A 125 -14.55 -0.59 4.17
CA SER A 125 -15.68 0.17 4.73
C SER A 125 -15.35 0.77 6.10
N PHE A 126 -14.55 0.08 6.94
CA PHE A 126 -14.07 0.62 8.23
C PHE A 126 -13.03 1.71 8.03
N PHE A 127 -12.16 1.60 7.03
CA PHE A 127 -11.28 2.71 6.63
C PHE A 127 -12.10 3.95 6.26
N GLY A 128 -13.19 3.76 5.50
CA GLY A 128 -14.09 4.85 5.15
C GLY A 128 -14.79 5.48 6.37
N LEU A 129 -15.31 4.66 7.30
CA LEU A 129 -15.89 5.16 8.54
C LEU A 129 -14.87 5.98 9.34
N THR A 130 -13.65 5.47 9.50
CA THR A 130 -12.56 6.15 10.21
C THR A 130 -12.22 7.49 9.55
N ALA A 131 -12.07 7.51 8.23
CA ALA A 131 -11.77 8.73 7.47
C ALA A 131 -12.87 9.78 7.59
N VAL A 132 -14.14 9.36 7.53
CA VAL A 132 -15.29 10.27 7.69
C VAL A 132 -15.28 10.91 9.08
N TYR A 133 -15.01 10.16 10.15
CA TYR A 133 -14.91 10.73 11.48
C TYR A 133 -13.72 11.70 11.60
N LEU A 134 -12.56 11.33 11.09
CA LEU A 134 -11.37 12.19 11.17
C LEU A 134 -11.52 13.48 10.35
N TYR A 135 -12.28 13.44 9.24
CA TYR A 135 -12.48 14.61 8.39
C TYR A 135 -13.51 15.61 8.93
N ASP A 136 -14.68 15.14 9.38
CA ASP A 136 -15.79 16.05 9.78
C ASP A 136 -16.47 15.67 11.10
N HIS A 137 -15.87 14.77 11.88
CA HIS A 137 -16.33 14.37 13.22
C HIS A 137 -17.77 13.81 13.27
N ASP A 138 -18.18 13.09 12.23
CA ASP A 138 -19.51 12.50 12.14
C ASP A 138 -19.66 11.30 13.09
N ILE A 139 -20.35 11.51 14.19
CA ILE A 139 -20.50 10.51 15.28
C ILE A 139 -21.34 9.29 14.90
N ARG A 140 -22.08 9.33 13.77
CA ARG A 140 -22.84 8.15 13.28
C ARG A 140 -21.92 6.95 13.02
N VAL A 141 -20.65 7.22 12.71
CA VAL A 141 -19.60 6.22 12.52
C VAL A 141 -19.56 5.22 13.69
N PHE A 142 -19.57 5.70 14.92
CA PHE A 142 -19.49 4.83 16.10
C PHE A 142 -20.67 3.86 16.20
N THR A 143 -21.90 4.37 15.99
CA THR A 143 -23.09 3.52 16.03
C THR A 143 -23.05 2.42 14.95
N ILE A 144 -22.55 2.74 13.75
CA ILE A 144 -22.45 1.78 12.65
C ILE A 144 -21.37 0.74 12.98
N ALA A 145 -20.17 1.18 13.33
CA ALA A 145 -19.04 0.30 13.58
C ALA A 145 -19.31 -0.70 14.71
N GLU A 146 -19.88 -0.23 15.84
CA GLU A 146 -20.22 -1.12 16.97
C GLU A 146 -21.27 -2.19 16.58
N LYS A 147 -22.23 -1.86 15.71
CA LYS A 147 -23.19 -2.85 15.20
C LYS A 147 -22.52 -3.90 14.33
N VAL A 148 -21.58 -3.50 13.47
CA VAL A 148 -20.79 -4.43 12.65
C VAL A 148 -19.97 -5.36 13.55
N ILE A 149 -19.25 -4.81 14.53
CA ILE A 149 -18.42 -5.56 15.49
C ILE A 149 -19.28 -6.60 16.22
N ALA A 150 -20.41 -6.17 16.78
CA ALA A 150 -21.33 -7.07 17.47
C ALA A 150 -21.91 -8.16 16.55
N THR A 151 -22.13 -7.85 15.27
CA THR A 151 -22.60 -8.81 14.28
C THR A 151 -21.53 -9.85 13.97
N VAL A 152 -20.28 -9.44 13.78
CA VAL A 152 -19.16 -10.36 13.55
C VAL A 152 -18.91 -11.22 14.79
N GLU A 153 -18.88 -10.65 15.99
CA GLU A 153 -18.74 -11.40 17.25
C GLU A 153 -19.82 -12.47 17.43
N LYS A 154 -21.04 -12.19 16.97
CA LYS A 154 -22.18 -13.11 17.11
C LYS A 154 -22.13 -14.30 16.16
N TYR A 155 -21.70 -14.09 14.92
CA TYR A 155 -21.84 -15.10 13.86
C TYR A 155 -20.51 -15.69 13.39
N PHE A 156 -19.38 -15.26 13.95
CA PHE A 156 -18.07 -15.82 13.61
C PHE A 156 -17.62 -16.85 14.66
N ASP A 157 -17.38 -18.07 14.23
CA ASP A 157 -16.80 -19.14 15.05
C ASP A 157 -15.27 -19.00 15.09
N PHE A 158 -14.75 -18.45 16.18
CA PHE A 158 -13.32 -18.21 16.37
C PHE A 158 -12.49 -19.50 16.55
N GLU A 159 -13.11 -20.58 17.00
CA GLU A 159 -12.42 -21.86 17.18
C GLU A 159 -12.07 -22.48 15.82
N ASN A 160 -13.04 -22.50 14.91
CA ASN A 160 -12.92 -23.11 13.59
C ASN A 160 -12.56 -22.09 12.48
N GLY A 161 -12.53 -20.79 12.78
CA GLY A 161 -12.22 -19.73 11.82
C GLY A 161 -13.29 -19.58 10.72
N ARG A 162 -14.57 -19.74 11.06
CA ARG A 162 -15.69 -19.84 10.11
C ARG A 162 -16.79 -18.83 10.37
N TRP A 163 -17.38 -18.34 9.30
CA TRP A 163 -18.60 -17.53 9.34
C TRP A 163 -19.85 -18.42 9.28
N ASP A 164 -20.76 -18.25 10.25
CA ASP A 164 -22.07 -18.92 10.22
C ASP A 164 -23.04 -18.16 9.31
N SER A 165 -22.89 -18.38 8.00
CA SER A 165 -23.76 -17.76 6.99
C SER A 165 -25.21 -18.13 7.17
N THR A 166 -25.52 -19.38 7.58
CA THR A 166 -26.89 -19.85 7.75
C THR A 166 -27.59 -19.10 8.87
N ALA A 167 -26.98 -19.03 10.06
CA ALA A 167 -27.59 -18.31 11.19
C ALA A 167 -27.72 -16.79 10.89
N TYR A 168 -26.71 -16.19 10.18
CA TYR A 168 -26.80 -14.80 9.76
C TYR A 168 -27.94 -14.56 8.77
N GLU A 169 -28.06 -15.39 7.75
CA GLU A 169 -29.09 -15.28 6.71
C GLU A 169 -30.50 -15.49 7.27
N GLU A 170 -30.68 -16.48 8.18
CA GLU A 170 -31.95 -16.70 8.88
C GLU A 170 -32.36 -15.49 9.72
N ALA A 171 -31.42 -14.85 10.40
CA ALA A 171 -31.72 -13.71 11.28
C ALA A 171 -31.95 -12.38 10.52
N THR A 172 -31.32 -12.18 9.39
CA THR A 172 -31.33 -10.88 8.67
C THR A 172 -32.10 -10.92 7.34
N GLY A 173 -32.30 -12.10 6.77
CA GLY A 173 -32.83 -12.28 5.42
C GLY A 173 -31.84 -11.85 4.32
N ALA A 174 -30.58 -11.61 4.67
CA ALA A 174 -29.55 -11.18 3.73
C ALA A 174 -28.53 -12.29 3.48
N LYS A 175 -28.17 -12.52 2.22
CA LYS A 175 -27.13 -13.48 1.84
C LYS A 175 -25.75 -12.93 2.11
N SER A 176 -24.88 -13.75 2.70
CA SER A 176 -23.45 -13.49 2.73
C SER A 176 -22.78 -14.19 1.55
N VAL A 177 -22.08 -13.41 0.73
CA VAL A 177 -21.33 -13.89 -0.42
C VAL A 177 -19.85 -13.61 -0.24
N GLY A 178 -18.99 -14.38 -0.88
CA GLY A 178 -17.54 -14.16 -0.93
C GLY A 178 -17.09 -14.09 -2.37
N LEU A 179 -16.10 -13.25 -2.63
CA LEU A 179 -15.56 -12.99 -3.97
C LEU A 179 -15.01 -14.25 -4.65
N PHE A 180 -14.48 -15.18 -3.87
CA PHE A 180 -13.86 -16.38 -4.39
C PHE A 180 -14.64 -17.59 -3.92
N THR A 181 -15.44 -18.15 -4.82
CA THR A 181 -16.19 -19.41 -4.66
C THR A 181 -15.25 -20.61 -4.81
N GLY A 182 -14.23 -20.69 -3.99
CA GLY A 182 -13.43 -21.91 -3.86
C GLY A 182 -13.98 -22.74 -2.71
N ASP A 183 -13.93 -24.07 -2.80
CA ASP A 183 -14.46 -25.01 -1.81
C ASP A 183 -13.77 -24.98 -0.43
N LEU A 184 -12.70 -24.19 -0.28
CA LEU A 184 -11.93 -24.09 0.95
C LEU A 184 -12.39 -22.89 1.78
N GLU A 185 -13.11 -23.15 2.87
CA GLU A 185 -13.56 -22.11 3.82
C GLU A 185 -12.41 -21.30 4.42
N GLN A 186 -11.20 -21.86 4.47
CA GLN A 186 -10.00 -21.20 4.95
C GLN A 186 -9.48 -20.10 4.01
N THR A 187 -9.63 -20.26 2.70
CA THR A 187 -9.29 -19.20 1.73
C THR A 187 -10.20 -17.99 1.87
N ARG A 188 -11.43 -18.22 2.34
CA ARG A 188 -12.39 -17.15 2.61
C ARG A 188 -11.97 -16.29 3.81
N PHE A 189 -11.34 -16.88 4.83
CA PHE A 189 -10.90 -16.13 6.01
C PHE A 189 -9.93 -15.01 5.67
N CYS A 190 -8.87 -15.28 4.90
CA CYS A 190 -7.92 -14.23 4.50
C CYS A 190 -8.61 -13.09 3.78
N ASN A 191 -9.48 -13.42 2.82
CA ASN A 191 -10.15 -12.44 1.97
C ASN A 191 -11.25 -11.64 2.68
N THR A 192 -11.70 -12.08 3.84
CA THR A 192 -12.81 -11.48 4.59
C THR A 192 -12.34 -10.97 5.96
N PHE A 193 -12.37 -11.82 6.96
CA PHE A 193 -12.10 -11.47 8.35
C PHE A 193 -10.61 -11.22 8.64
N GLY A 194 -9.71 -11.92 7.94
CA GLY A 194 -8.27 -11.65 8.05
C GLY A 194 -7.92 -10.22 7.65
N ARG A 195 -8.46 -9.73 6.55
CA ARG A 195 -8.30 -8.32 6.11
C ARG A 195 -8.92 -7.34 7.10
N PHE A 196 -10.03 -7.71 7.72
CA PHE A 196 -10.77 -6.84 8.63
C PHE A 196 -9.95 -6.40 9.86
N ILE A 197 -8.92 -7.15 10.26
CA ILE A 197 -8.02 -6.79 11.37
C ILE A 197 -7.54 -5.34 11.25
N GLY A 198 -7.04 -4.93 10.07
CA GLY A 198 -6.57 -3.55 9.83
C GLY A 198 -7.67 -2.51 10.00
N GLY A 199 -8.88 -2.77 9.50
CA GLY A 199 -10.03 -1.89 9.67
C GLY A 199 -10.43 -1.69 11.14
N LEU A 200 -10.41 -2.78 11.93
CA LEU A 200 -10.70 -2.73 13.37
C LEU A 200 -9.66 -1.92 14.14
N VAL A 201 -8.39 -2.08 13.83
CA VAL A 201 -7.31 -1.32 14.46
C VAL A 201 -7.44 0.16 14.17
N ARG A 202 -7.67 0.55 12.92
CA ARG A 202 -7.89 1.96 12.53
C ARG A 202 -9.12 2.56 13.23
N TYR A 203 -10.18 1.79 13.37
CA TYR A 203 -11.35 2.22 14.14
C TYR A 203 -11.03 2.35 15.64
N TYR A 204 -10.25 1.42 16.20
CA TYR A 204 -9.81 1.51 17.60
C TYR A 204 -9.01 2.79 17.88
N GLU A 205 -8.15 3.25 16.95
CA GLU A 205 -7.37 4.48 17.11
C GLU A 205 -8.23 5.72 17.36
N ILE A 206 -9.44 5.79 16.78
CA ILE A 206 -10.35 6.93 16.91
C ILE A 206 -11.40 6.76 18.02
N SER A 207 -11.77 5.52 18.35
CA SER A 207 -12.89 5.19 19.24
C SER A 207 -12.46 4.74 20.63
N HIS A 208 -11.26 4.17 20.75
CA HIS A 208 -10.78 3.40 21.91
C HIS A 208 -11.73 2.25 22.30
N SER A 209 -12.49 1.70 21.33
CA SER A 209 -13.43 0.59 21.55
C SER A 209 -12.70 -0.69 21.94
N ALA A 210 -12.89 -1.12 23.19
CA ALA A 210 -12.32 -2.39 23.66
C ALA A 210 -12.85 -3.60 22.85
N ALA A 211 -14.09 -3.52 22.34
CA ALA A 211 -14.66 -4.56 21.48
C ALA A 211 -13.91 -4.67 20.15
N ALA A 212 -13.58 -3.53 19.52
CA ALA A 212 -12.80 -3.51 18.28
C ALA A 212 -11.41 -4.14 18.46
N LEU A 213 -10.68 -3.74 19.51
CA LEU A 213 -9.37 -4.30 19.80
C LEU A 213 -9.43 -5.80 20.13
N THR A 214 -10.40 -6.21 20.95
CA THR A 214 -10.60 -7.63 21.30
C THR A 214 -10.89 -8.46 20.06
N LEU A 215 -11.78 -7.98 19.17
CA LEU A 215 -12.09 -8.66 17.91
C LEU A 215 -10.86 -8.76 17.00
N ALA A 216 -10.08 -7.68 16.87
CA ALA A 216 -8.84 -7.70 16.10
C ALA A 216 -7.83 -8.74 16.61
N CYS A 217 -7.65 -8.84 17.95
CA CYS A 217 -6.80 -9.87 18.55
C CYS A 217 -7.30 -11.29 18.26
N LYS A 218 -8.61 -11.57 18.45
CA LYS A 218 -9.17 -12.89 18.15
C LYS A 218 -9.00 -13.29 16.68
N LEU A 219 -9.23 -12.36 15.75
CA LEU A 219 -9.05 -12.63 14.32
C LEU A 219 -7.56 -12.84 13.98
N SER A 220 -6.65 -12.10 14.62
CA SER A 220 -5.20 -12.32 14.48
C SER A 220 -4.78 -13.70 14.97
N ASP A 221 -5.32 -14.18 16.09
CA ASP A 221 -5.06 -15.53 16.60
C ASP A 221 -5.53 -16.62 15.60
N VAL A 222 -6.68 -16.42 14.97
CA VAL A 222 -7.15 -17.33 13.89
C VAL A 222 -6.18 -17.30 12.72
N ALA A 223 -5.74 -16.12 12.27
CA ALA A 223 -4.80 -15.95 11.17
C ALA A 223 -3.48 -16.72 11.42
N LEU A 224 -2.91 -16.55 12.62
CA LEU A 224 -1.62 -17.16 12.97
C LEU A 224 -1.69 -18.67 13.22
N ARG A 225 -2.86 -19.20 13.54
CA ARG A 225 -3.06 -20.65 13.72
C ARG A 225 -3.34 -21.37 12.40
N SER A 226 -4.02 -20.70 11.45
CA SER A 226 -4.58 -21.36 10.27
C SER A 226 -3.98 -20.95 8.94
N VAL A 227 -3.28 -19.83 8.85
CA VAL A 227 -2.80 -19.29 7.57
C VAL A 227 -1.30 -19.17 7.51
N VAL A 228 -0.68 -18.46 8.47
CA VAL A 228 0.76 -18.22 8.51
C VAL A 228 1.42 -19.30 9.36
N LEU A 229 2.27 -20.14 8.77
CA LEU A 229 2.98 -21.18 9.47
C LEU A 229 4.04 -20.61 10.44
N GLU A 230 4.52 -21.43 11.37
CA GLU A 230 5.48 -20.96 12.39
C GLU A 230 6.81 -20.49 11.79
N ASP A 231 7.25 -21.10 10.70
CA ASP A 231 8.45 -20.70 9.95
C ASP A 231 8.26 -19.43 9.11
N GLY A 232 7.03 -18.87 9.08
CA GLY A 232 6.68 -17.68 8.33
C GLY A 232 6.21 -17.93 6.91
N THR A 233 6.29 -19.15 6.40
CA THR A 233 5.63 -19.49 5.13
C THR A 233 4.12 -19.54 5.31
N PHE A 234 3.39 -19.44 4.22
CA PHE A 234 1.96 -19.71 4.23
C PHE A 234 1.64 -21.00 3.48
N ASP A 235 0.59 -21.66 3.92
CA ASP A 235 0.10 -22.88 3.29
C ASP A 235 -0.68 -22.51 2.01
N PRO A 236 -0.19 -22.86 0.80
CA PRO A 236 -0.87 -22.53 -0.45
C PRO A 236 -2.30 -23.08 -0.54
N ASP A 237 -2.58 -24.18 0.14
CA ASP A 237 -3.91 -24.80 0.17
C ASP A 237 -4.90 -24.05 1.09
N ARG A 238 -4.37 -23.18 1.95
CA ARG A 238 -5.16 -22.37 2.91
C ARG A 238 -5.24 -20.90 2.56
N THR A 239 -4.42 -20.42 1.65
CA THR A 239 -4.43 -19.05 1.18
C THR A 239 -5.15 -18.94 -0.15
N ALA A 240 -5.81 -17.81 -0.40
CA ALA A 240 -6.31 -17.51 -1.74
C ALA A 240 -5.15 -17.42 -2.73
N ALA A 241 -5.39 -17.85 -3.96
CA ALA A 241 -4.40 -17.68 -5.05
C ALA A 241 -4.09 -16.19 -5.33
N HIS A 242 -4.97 -15.29 -4.89
CA HIS A 242 -4.82 -13.84 -4.97
C HIS A 242 -4.11 -13.31 -3.70
N PRO A 243 -2.81 -12.96 -3.76
CA PRO A 243 -2.00 -12.59 -2.60
C PRO A 243 -2.52 -11.40 -1.80
N TYR A 244 -3.31 -10.50 -2.41
CA TYR A 244 -3.87 -9.33 -1.72
C TYR A 244 -4.63 -9.69 -0.44
N SER A 245 -5.32 -10.81 -0.43
CA SER A 245 -6.00 -11.31 0.76
C SER A 245 -5.04 -11.55 1.93
N THR A 246 -3.87 -12.12 1.63
CA THR A 246 -2.83 -12.42 2.63
C THR A 246 -2.05 -11.17 3.02
N THR A 247 -1.64 -10.35 2.05
CA THR A 247 -0.83 -9.14 2.33
C THR A 247 -1.60 -8.13 3.16
N SER A 248 -2.90 -7.91 2.86
CA SER A 248 -3.76 -7.01 3.61
C SER A 248 -4.04 -7.50 5.04
N MET A 249 -4.11 -8.80 5.25
CA MET A 249 -4.16 -9.40 6.59
C MET A 249 -2.86 -9.13 7.37
N LEU A 250 -1.70 -9.33 6.74
CA LEU A 250 -0.39 -9.10 7.36
C LEU A 250 -0.17 -7.61 7.71
N SER A 251 -0.58 -6.70 6.83
CA SER A 251 -0.59 -5.25 7.13
C SER A 251 -1.47 -4.95 8.35
N GLY A 252 -2.67 -5.55 8.44
CA GLY A 252 -3.55 -5.42 9.61
C GLY A 252 -2.91 -5.94 10.90
N ILE A 253 -2.21 -7.08 10.84
CA ILE A 253 -1.46 -7.64 11.99
C ILE A 253 -0.30 -6.72 12.38
N ALA A 254 0.37 -6.07 11.44
CA ALA A 254 1.45 -5.12 11.74
C ALA A 254 0.93 -3.87 12.47
N LEU A 255 -0.22 -3.34 12.06
CA LEU A 255 -0.92 -2.27 12.78
C LEU A 255 -1.31 -2.71 14.20
N LEU A 256 -1.86 -3.93 14.35
CA LEU A 256 -2.22 -4.49 15.65
C LEU A 256 -0.99 -4.63 16.56
N ALA A 257 0.12 -5.15 16.02
CA ALA A 257 1.38 -5.29 16.75
C ALA A 257 1.92 -3.94 17.24
N ASP A 258 1.81 -2.89 16.42
CA ASP A 258 2.26 -1.54 16.77
C ASP A 258 1.42 -0.95 17.91
N ILE A 259 0.10 -1.04 17.83
CA ILE A 259 -0.84 -0.50 18.84
C ILE A 259 -0.69 -1.23 20.18
N THR A 260 -0.50 -2.56 20.16
CA THR A 260 -0.40 -3.38 21.37
C THR A 260 1.01 -3.48 21.91
N GLY A 261 2.02 -3.17 21.12
CA GLY A 261 3.43 -3.42 21.46
C GLY A 261 3.79 -4.91 21.49
N ASP A 262 3.00 -5.77 20.82
CA ASP A 262 3.18 -7.22 20.87
C ASP A 262 4.35 -7.69 20.01
N MET A 263 5.45 -8.01 20.66
CA MET A 263 6.68 -8.51 20.02
C MET A 263 6.53 -9.92 19.42
N LEU A 264 5.56 -10.72 19.85
CA LEU A 264 5.31 -12.03 19.26
C LEU A 264 4.71 -11.86 17.85
N LEU A 265 3.77 -10.93 17.69
CA LEU A 265 3.24 -10.58 16.37
C LEU A 265 4.32 -10.06 15.44
N PHE A 266 5.19 -9.15 15.92
CA PHE A 266 6.33 -8.66 15.14
C PHE A 266 7.30 -9.78 14.73
N ASN A 267 7.59 -10.73 15.60
CA ASN A 267 8.44 -11.86 15.26
C ASN A 267 7.80 -12.79 14.21
N ARG A 268 6.49 -12.99 14.22
CA ARG A 268 5.76 -13.76 13.19
C ARG A 268 5.81 -13.03 11.84
N LEU A 269 5.58 -11.72 11.82
CA LEU A 269 5.72 -10.90 10.61
C LEU A 269 7.15 -10.92 10.07
N LYS A 270 8.15 -10.86 10.95
CA LYS A 270 9.55 -10.98 10.58
C LYS A 270 9.83 -12.34 9.92
N SER A 271 9.35 -13.44 10.50
CA SER A 271 9.50 -14.78 9.90
C SER A 271 8.85 -14.85 8.51
N PHE A 272 7.67 -14.23 8.33
CA PHE A 272 7.05 -14.13 7.02
C PHE A 272 7.92 -13.35 6.03
N MET A 273 8.44 -12.19 6.39
CA MET A 273 9.29 -11.38 5.52
C MET A 273 10.63 -12.05 5.17
N GLU A 274 11.07 -13.02 5.96
CA GLU A 274 12.29 -13.79 5.69
C GLU A 274 12.04 -15.02 4.82
N ASN A 275 10.88 -15.65 4.91
CA ASN A 275 10.56 -16.92 4.24
C ASN A 275 9.35 -16.82 3.30
N GLY A 276 8.18 -16.40 3.78
CA GLY A 276 6.94 -16.34 3.01
C GLY A 276 6.94 -15.25 1.93
N PHE A 277 7.65 -14.16 2.15
CA PHE A 277 7.77 -13.07 1.18
C PHE A 277 8.17 -13.57 -0.22
N TYR A 278 9.17 -14.44 -0.30
CA TYR A 278 9.70 -14.95 -1.57
C TYR A 278 8.79 -15.97 -2.26
N GLN A 279 7.71 -16.41 -1.64
CA GLN A 279 6.67 -17.20 -2.29
C GLN A 279 5.81 -16.35 -3.24
N ILE A 280 5.72 -15.02 -3.00
CA ILE A 280 4.83 -14.10 -3.72
C ILE A 280 5.53 -12.90 -4.34
N ALA A 281 6.76 -12.60 -3.98
CA ALA A 281 7.46 -11.35 -4.28
C ALA A 281 8.95 -11.54 -4.58
N ILE A 282 9.58 -10.49 -5.09
CA ILE A 282 11.05 -10.37 -5.22
C ILE A 282 11.56 -9.12 -4.51
N ASP A 283 12.86 -9.00 -4.33
CA ASP A 283 13.48 -7.90 -3.55
C ASP A 283 13.14 -6.49 -4.02
N THR A 284 12.75 -6.32 -5.30
CA THR A 284 12.32 -5.02 -5.83
C THR A 284 11.04 -4.49 -5.17
N GLY A 285 10.30 -5.35 -4.46
CA GLY A 285 9.00 -5.04 -3.89
C GLY A 285 7.82 -5.34 -4.81
N TRP A 286 8.10 -5.88 -6.01
CA TRP A 286 7.03 -6.40 -6.86
C TRP A 286 6.43 -7.67 -6.24
N VAL A 287 5.10 -7.74 -6.21
CA VAL A 287 4.33 -8.87 -5.68
C VAL A 287 3.38 -9.35 -6.78
N THR A 288 3.34 -10.66 -7.03
CA THR A 288 2.43 -11.23 -8.04
C THR A 288 0.97 -10.98 -7.68
N GLU A 289 0.14 -10.71 -8.68
CA GLU A 289 -1.32 -10.57 -8.50
C GLU A 289 -1.97 -11.93 -8.22
N ASN A 290 -1.47 -13.03 -8.84
CA ASN A 290 -2.08 -14.34 -8.69
C ASN A 290 -1.04 -15.46 -8.78
N LEU A 291 -1.04 -16.35 -7.80
CA LEU A 291 -0.10 -17.47 -7.70
C LEU A 291 -0.28 -18.50 -8.82
N ASN A 292 -1.49 -18.66 -9.35
CA ASN A 292 -1.83 -19.64 -10.37
C ASN A 292 -1.56 -19.13 -11.80
N ARG A 293 -1.33 -17.82 -11.99
CA ARG A 293 -0.97 -17.26 -13.30
C ARG A 293 0.52 -17.41 -13.56
N THR A 294 0.87 -17.63 -14.82
CA THR A 294 2.27 -17.77 -15.25
C THR A 294 2.90 -16.46 -15.65
N ASN A 295 2.10 -15.46 -16.02
CA ASN A 295 2.57 -14.11 -16.40
C ASN A 295 3.06 -13.30 -15.19
N LEU A 296 3.83 -12.25 -15.48
CA LEU A 296 4.43 -11.35 -14.46
C LEU A 296 3.54 -10.17 -14.10
N VAL A 297 2.25 -10.37 -14.02
CA VAL A 297 1.33 -9.32 -13.54
C VAL A 297 1.37 -9.24 -12.03
N GLY A 298 1.64 -8.05 -11.51
CA GLY A 298 1.62 -7.74 -10.08
C GLY A 298 0.41 -6.88 -9.70
N GLU A 299 0.33 -6.53 -8.43
CA GLU A 299 -0.68 -5.61 -7.90
C GLU A 299 -0.07 -4.69 -6.85
N ILE A 300 -0.21 -3.38 -7.03
CA ILE A 300 0.42 -2.40 -6.14
C ILE A 300 -0.13 -2.44 -4.71
N ASN A 301 -1.38 -2.81 -4.50
CA ASN A 301 -1.89 -2.99 -3.14
C ASN A 301 -1.08 -4.01 -2.35
N ASN A 302 -0.72 -5.13 -2.97
CA ASN A 302 0.09 -6.18 -2.34
C ASN A 302 1.46 -5.64 -1.92
N SER A 303 2.09 -4.89 -2.82
CA SER A 303 3.38 -4.25 -2.56
C SER A 303 3.29 -3.22 -1.43
N CYS A 304 2.23 -2.41 -1.40
CA CYS A 304 2.01 -1.42 -0.35
C CYS A 304 1.69 -2.04 1.01
N ASP A 305 0.90 -3.11 1.07
CA ASP A 305 0.64 -3.84 2.31
C ASP A 305 1.94 -4.41 2.91
N LEU A 306 2.82 -5.00 2.08
CA LEU A 306 4.12 -5.50 2.56
C LEU A 306 5.12 -4.38 2.88
N LEU A 307 5.04 -3.25 2.20
CA LEU A 307 5.76 -2.04 2.57
C LEU A 307 5.36 -1.57 3.97
N GLU A 308 4.07 -1.55 4.30
CA GLU A 308 3.57 -1.22 5.64
C GLU A 308 4.15 -2.18 6.69
N VAL A 309 4.14 -3.49 6.43
CA VAL A 309 4.79 -4.48 7.32
C VAL A 309 6.25 -4.13 7.56
N CYS A 310 7.01 -3.78 6.51
CA CYS A 310 8.42 -3.39 6.66
C CYS A 310 8.59 -2.12 7.50
N LEU A 311 7.76 -1.11 7.31
CA LEU A 311 7.82 0.15 8.06
C LEU A 311 7.56 -0.07 9.55
N PHE A 312 6.56 -0.88 9.90
CA PHE A 312 6.26 -1.20 11.30
C PHE A 312 7.33 -2.11 11.94
N LEU A 313 7.88 -3.07 11.21
CA LEU A 313 9.03 -3.84 11.69
C LEU A 313 10.25 -2.93 11.94
N GLY A 314 10.52 -1.98 11.04
CA GLY A 314 11.57 -0.97 11.22
C GLY A 314 11.35 -0.14 12.49
N LYS A 315 10.12 0.35 12.72
CA LYS A 315 9.71 1.08 13.92
C LYS A 315 9.87 0.26 15.20
N ALA A 316 9.58 -1.04 15.14
CA ALA A 316 9.75 -1.97 16.27
C ALA A 316 11.24 -2.31 16.60
N GLY A 317 12.19 -1.74 15.84
CA GLY A 317 13.63 -1.88 16.10
C GLY A 317 14.37 -2.82 15.15
N PHE A 318 13.68 -3.44 14.19
CA PHE A 318 14.33 -4.28 13.17
C PHE A 318 14.77 -3.42 11.98
N SER A 319 15.80 -2.60 12.15
CA SER A 319 16.23 -1.52 11.23
C SER A 319 16.44 -1.95 9.77
N LYS A 320 16.84 -3.20 9.51
CA LYS A 320 16.99 -3.76 8.15
C LYS A 320 15.71 -3.68 7.31
N TYR A 321 14.54 -3.60 7.96
CA TYR A 321 13.28 -3.49 7.22
C TYR A 321 12.99 -2.08 6.71
N TYR A 322 13.62 -1.04 7.25
CA TYR A 322 13.63 0.27 6.59
C TYR A 322 14.40 0.24 5.27
N GLU A 323 15.48 -0.54 5.18
CA GLU A 323 16.17 -0.76 3.90
C GLU A 323 15.28 -1.49 2.91
N ARG A 324 14.62 -2.57 3.35
CA ARG A 324 13.65 -3.30 2.51
C ARG A 324 12.53 -2.37 2.04
N ALA A 325 11.98 -1.54 2.92
CA ALA A 325 10.94 -0.56 2.56
C ALA A 325 11.43 0.42 1.48
N GLU A 326 12.66 0.94 1.59
CA GLU A 326 13.22 1.85 0.58
C GLU A 326 13.49 1.13 -0.74
N GLN A 327 13.95 -0.12 -0.72
CA GLN A 327 14.10 -0.95 -1.92
C GLN A 327 12.77 -1.16 -2.64
N MET A 328 11.69 -1.45 -1.91
CA MET A 328 10.34 -1.60 -2.47
C MET A 328 9.83 -0.28 -3.07
N LEU A 329 10.05 0.83 -2.37
CA LEU A 329 9.67 2.15 -2.87
C LEU A 329 10.38 2.51 -4.17
N ARG A 330 11.72 2.43 -4.21
CA ARG A 330 12.54 2.84 -5.34
C ARG A 330 12.58 1.80 -6.46
N GLY A 331 12.44 0.52 -6.10
CA GLY A 331 12.53 -0.58 -7.04
C GLY A 331 11.22 -0.89 -7.77
N HIS A 332 10.08 -0.52 -7.19
CA HIS A 332 8.79 -0.89 -7.79
C HIS A 332 7.67 0.11 -7.56
N ILE A 333 7.34 0.50 -6.32
CA ILE A 333 6.11 1.25 -6.04
C ILE A 333 6.11 2.62 -6.72
N LEU A 334 7.17 3.42 -6.54
CA LEU A 334 7.28 4.72 -7.18
C LEU A 334 7.40 4.63 -8.71
N PRO A 335 8.23 3.73 -9.29
CA PRO A 335 8.29 3.57 -10.74
C PRO A 335 6.97 3.17 -11.39
N SER A 336 6.11 2.42 -10.70
CA SER A 336 4.83 1.94 -11.25
C SER A 336 3.74 2.99 -11.29
N GLN A 337 3.94 4.16 -10.67
CA GLN A 337 2.98 5.26 -10.79
C GLN A 337 2.91 5.79 -12.22
N LEU A 338 1.71 5.87 -12.77
CA LEU A 338 1.48 6.30 -14.15
C LEU A 338 1.64 7.82 -14.29
N LEU A 339 2.83 8.27 -14.69
CA LEU A 339 3.12 9.69 -14.93
C LEU A 339 3.09 10.04 -16.42
N ASP A 340 3.50 9.12 -17.29
CA ASP A 340 3.46 9.27 -18.74
C ASP A 340 2.22 8.58 -19.32
N THR A 341 1.27 9.36 -19.78
CA THR A 341 0.01 8.89 -20.38
C THR A 341 -0.04 9.07 -21.90
N CYS A 342 1.09 9.33 -22.56
CA CYS A 342 1.14 9.63 -24.00
C CYS A 342 0.64 8.48 -24.89
N PHE A 343 0.64 7.25 -24.39
CA PHE A 343 0.13 6.07 -25.10
C PHE A 343 -1.38 5.84 -24.93
N ILE A 344 -2.05 6.62 -24.08
CA ILE A 344 -3.49 6.49 -23.79
C ILE A 344 -4.27 7.51 -24.61
N SER A 345 -5.43 7.10 -25.13
CA SER A 345 -6.33 8.01 -25.84
C SER A 345 -6.95 9.03 -24.88
N ASP A 346 -6.85 10.33 -25.22
CA ASP A 346 -7.46 11.43 -24.47
C ASP A 346 -8.59 12.12 -25.27
N LYS A 347 -9.27 11.36 -26.08
CA LYS A 347 -10.40 11.88 -26.88
C LYS A 347 -11.59 12.19 -25.99
N ASN A 348 -12.41 13.14 -26.45
CA ASN A 348 -13.71 13.42 -25.89
C ASN A 348 -14.72 12.45 -26.51
N TYR A 349 -15.31 11.59 -25.70
CA TYR A 349 -16.33 10.62 -26.11
C TYR A 349 -17.71 11.08 -25.59
N ILE A 350 -18.78 10.67 -26.27
CA ILE A 350 -20.14 10.90 -25.77
C ILE A 350 -20.40 10.06 -24.51
N ASP A 351 -19.83 8.87 -24.49
CA ASP A 351 -19.84 7.97 -23.33
C ASP A 351 -18.83 8.44 -22.29
N ASP A 352 -19.31 8.95 -21.15
CA ASP A 352 -18.47 9.46 -20.08
C ASP A 352 -17.49 8.42 -19.55
N SER A 353 -17.85 7.14 -19.58
CA SER A 353 -16.96 6.05 -19.14
C SER A 353 -15.65 5.96 -19.94
N LYS A 354 -15.57 6.59 -21.11
CA LYS A 354 -14.40 6.61 -22.02
C LYS A 354 -13.74 7.96 -22.15
N ASN A 355 -14.29 8.97 -21.47
CA ASN A 355 -13.94 10.36 -21.69
C ASN A 355 -12.64 10.74 -20.97
N HIS A 356 -11.74 11.45 -21.63
CA HIS A 356 -10.50 12.00 -21.06
C HIS A 356 -9.66 11.00 -20.25
N MET A 357 -9.52 9.77 -20.76
CA MET A 357 -8.89 8.67 -20.03
C MET A 357 -7.45 8.97 -19.64
N ALA A 358 -6.62 9.52 -20.54
CA ALA A 358 -5.23 9.83 -20.25
C ALA A 358 -5.09 10.81 -19.07
N ARG A 359 -5.97 11.82 -19.01
CA ARG A 359 -6.00 12.78 -17.90
C ARG A 359 -6.50 12.14 -16.62
N ARG A 360 -7.58 11.37 -16.68
CA ARG A 360 -8.24 10.79 -15.50
C ARG A 360 -7.38 9.74 -14.78
N VAL A 361 -6.50 9.03 -15.51
CA VAL A 361 -5.65 7.97 -14.92
C VAL A 361 -4.27 8.45 -14.49
N LYS A 362 -3.86 9.66 -14.89
CA LYS A 362 -2.54 10.16 -14.54
C LYS A 362 -2.36 10.23 -13.03
N GLY A 363 -1.33 9.58 -12.52
CA GLY A 363 -1.05 9.43 -11.09
C GLY A 363 -1.55 8.13 -10.46
N ALA A 364 -2.32 7.32 -11.21
CA ALA A 364 -2.80 6.02 -10.74
C ALA A 364 -1.69 4.97 -10.64
N PHE A 365 -1.96 3.93 -9.87
CA PHE A 365 -1.16 2.71 -9.81
C PHE A 365 -1.95 1.56 -10.44
N GLY A 366 -1.25 0.62 -11.09
CA GLY A 366 -1.87 -0.44 -11.87
C GLY A 366 -1.43 -1.83 -11.48
N PHE A 367 -1.49 -2.73 -12.45
CA PHE A 367 -1.02 -4.11 -12.37
C PHE A 367 0.35 -4.25 -13.08
N PRO A 368 1.42 -3.64 -12.57
CA PRO A 368 2.70 -3.61 -13.26
C PRO A 368 3.43 -4.94 -13.21
N THR A 369 4.29 -5.14 -14.19
CA THR A 369 5.35 -6.16 -14.13
C THR A 369 6.48 -5.68 -13.23
N PRO A 370 7.48 -6.54 -12.91
CA PRO A 370 8.65 -6.11 -12.14
C PRO A 370 9.46 -4.98 -12.79
N TYR A 371 9.32 -4.76 -14.10
CA TYR A 371 10.14 -3.85 -14.90
C TYR A 371 9.36 -2.82 -15.72
N GLY A 372 8.01 -2.88 -15.75
CA GLY A 372 7.22 -1.99 -16.60
C GLY A 372 5.71 -2.15 -16.44
N HIS A 373 4.94 -1.44 -17.28
CA HIS A 373 3.48 -1.53 -17.29
C HIS A 373 2.94 -2.64 -18.20
N GLU A 374 3.71 -3.11 -19.16
CA GLU A 374 3.27 -4.10 -20.14
C GLU A 374 4.10 -5.38 -19.99
N ASP A 375 3.43 -6.52 -19.82
CA ASP A 375 4.07 -7.83 -19.76
C ASP A 375 4.51 -8.28 -21.15
N GLU A 376 3.57 -8.22 -22.11
CA GLU A 376 3.84 -8.55 -23.52
C GLU A 376 3.18 -7.54 -24.46
N PRO A 377 3.72 -7.36 -25.69
CA PRO A 377 3.13 -6.50 -26.68
C PRO A 377 1.66 -6.83 -26.95
N GLY A 378 0.80 -5.85 -26.71
CA GLY A 378 -0.66 -6.00 -26.88
C GLY A 378 -1.39 -6.50 -25.63
N SER A 379 -0.72 -6.66 -24.50
CA SER A 379 -1.38 -6.96 -23.23
C SER A 379 -2.34 -5.82 -22.84
N VAL A 380 -3.42 -6.18 -22.14
CA VAL A 380 -4.35 -5.20 -21.57
C VAL A 380 -3.71 -4.53 -20.37
N ILE A 381 -3.74 -3.20 -20.35
CA ILE A 381 -3.26 -2.40 -19.22
C ILE A 381 -4.47 -1.83 -18.50
N SER A 382 -4.55 -2.10 -17.22
CA SER A 382 -5.66 -1.63 -16.38
C SER A 382 -5.15 -1.01 -15.09
N TYR A 383 -5.95 -0.08 -14.57
CA TYR A 383 -5.79 0.56 -13.27
C TYR A 383 -7.11 0.43 -12.53
N ASN A 384 -7.10 0.06 -11.29
CA ASN A 384 -8.32 -0.05 -10.53
C ASN A 384 -8.26 0.68 -9.19
N TRP A 385 -9.41 0.81 -8.56
CA TRP A 385 -9.57 1.53 -7.31
C TRP A 385 -8.78 0.98 -6.15
N ASP A 386 -8.72 -0.32 -6.03
CA ASP A 386 -7.93 -0.98 -4.99
C ASP A 386 -6.46 -0.62 -5.08
N ILE A 387 -5.96 -0.58 -6.31
CA ILE A 387 -4.56 -0.29 -6.60
C ILE A 387 -4.24 1.16 -6.30
N ILE A 388 -5.11 2.07 -6.66
CA ILE A 388 -4.91 3.48 -6.35
C ILE A 388 -4.98 3.75 -4.85
N GLY A 389 -5.80 2.99 -4.12
CA GLY A 389 -5.82 3.00 -2.66
C GLY A 389 -4.48 2.63 -2.03
N GLY A 390 -3.57 1.98 -2.78
CA GLY A 390 -2.19 1.72 -2.35
C GLY A 390 -1.38 2.96 -1.98
N VAL A 391 -1.87 4.17 -2.31
CA VAL A 391 -1.27 5.44 -1.87
C VAL A 391 -1.12 5.53 -0.34
N SER A 392 -1.92 4.80 0.42
CA SER A 392 -1.77 4.75 1.88
C SER A 392 -0.38 4.24 2.30
N GLY A 393 0.19 3.27 1.57
CA GLY A 393 1.58 2.82 1.79
C GLY A 393 2.61 3.93 1.59
N LEU A 394 2.41 4.82 0.60
CA LEU A 394 3.25 6.01 0.43
C LEU A 394 3.09 7.00 1.60
N CYS A 395 1.87 7.19 2.08
CA CYS A 395 1.60 8.03 3.25
C CYS A 395 2.26 7.47 4.51
N TRP A 396 2.18 6.17 4.75
CA TRP A 396 2.91 5.50 5.83
C TRP A 396 4.42 5.65 5.68
N SER A 397 4.95 5.56 4.45
CA SER A 397 6.38 5.81 4.20
C SER A 397 6.78 7.22 4.59
N LYS A 398 5.95 8.22 4.28
CA LYS A 398 6.18 9.61 4.70
C LYS A 398 6.18 9.76 6.21
N CYS A 399 5.25 9.11 6.92
CA CYS A 399 5.19 9.12 8.39
C CYS A 399 6.42 8.44 9.04
N HIS A 400 6.98 7.41 8.39
CA HIS A 400 8.13 6.66 8.91
C HIS A 400 9.48 7.12 8.34
N GLN A 401 9.49 8.11 7.45
CA GLN A 401 10.71 8.63 6.84
C GLN A 401 11.71 9.09 7.90
N THR A 402 11.21 9.70 8.95
CA THR A 402 12.01 10.13 10.11
C THR A 402 11.33 9.71 11.40
N THR A 403 12.11 9.48 12.44
CA THR A 403 11.61 9.27 13.81
C THR A 403 12.47 9.99 14.82
N GLU A 404 11.86 10.48 15.89
CA GLU A 404 12.56 11.09 17.00
C GLU A 404 12.32 10.28 18.28
N ASN A 405 13.37 9.90 18.97
CA ASN A 405 13.32 9.21 20.24
C ASN A 405 14.50 9.64 21.12
N ASN A 406 14.22 10.07 22.35
CA ASN A 406 15.23 10.41 23.36
C ASN A 406 16.38 11.29 22.82
N ASP A 407 16.09 12.43 22.21
CA ASP A 407 17.05 13.38 21.63
C ASP A 407 17.81 12.88 20.39
N ILE A 408 17.49 11.69 19.88
CA ILE A 408 18.06 11.19 18.63
C ILE A 408 17.03 11.35 17.51
N TYR A 409 17.41 12.11 16.51
CA TYR A 409 16.66 12.25 15.28
C TYR A 409 17.16 11.21 14.27
N SER A 410 16.30 10.36 13.77
CA SER A 410 16.65 9.26 12.87
C SER A 410 16.12 9.55 11.47
N ILE A 411 16.98 9.45 10.46
CA ILE A 411 16.59 9.38 9.04
C ILE A 411 16.52 7.91 8.68
N ASN A 412 15.31 7.38 8.55
CA ASN A 412 15.04 5.96 8.30
C ASN A 412 15.00 5.65 6.79
N LEU A 413 14.41 6.56 5.99
CA LEU A 413 14.33 6.47 4.53
C LEU A 413 15.05 7.68 3.92
N LEU A 414 15.88 7.43 2.91
CA LEU A 414 16.81 8.43 2.34
C LEU A 414 16.14 9.30 1.26
N PHE A 415 14.91 9.76 1.48
CA PHE A 415 14.21 10.75 0.65
C PHE A 415 14.44 12.16 1.17
N ASP A 416 14.29 13.17 0.32
CA ASP A 416 14.34 14.57 0.74
C ASP A 416 13.34 14.84 1.86
N TYR A 417 13.77 15.60 2.87
CA TYR A 417 12.95 15.90 4.01
C TYR A 417 13.27 17.27 4.59
N GLU A 418 12.25 18.03 4.91
CA GLU A 418 12.41 19.33 5.54
C GLU A 418 11.30 19.61 6.55
N ASN A 419 11.69 20.00 7.75
CA ASN A 419 10.79 20.50 8.78
C ASN A 419 11.44 21.66 9.57
N HIS A 420 10.85 22.03 10.72
CA HIS A 420 11.39 23.07 11.57
C HIS A 420 12.74 22.74 12.23
N ASP A 421 13.09 21.46 12.38
CA ASP A 421 14.32 20.99 13.06
C ASP A 421 15.47 20.67 12.11
N ILE A 422 15.15 20.19 10.90
CA ILE A 422 16.15 19.66 9.96
C ILE A 422 15.75 19.89 8.52
N LYS A 423 16.77 20.12 7.66
CA LYS A 423 16.70 19.89 6.22
C LYS A 423 17.68 18.80 5.84
N PHE A 424 17.18 17.77 5.17
CA PHE A 424 17.92 16.62 4.69
C PHE A 424 17.71 16.50 3.18
N SER A 425 18.81 16.41 2.41
CA SER A 425 18.77 16.16 0.97
C SER A 425 19.33 14.78 0.68
N SER A 426 18.53 14.01 -0.06
CA SER A 426 18.78 12.61 -0.41
C SER A 426 20.01 12.46 -1.29
N PRO A 427 20.90 11.49 -1.02
CA PRO A 427 22.03 11.21 -1.91
C PRO A 427 21.59 10.64 -3.26
N TYR A 428 20.40 10.06 -3.36
CA TYR A 428 19.89 9.50 -4.62
C TYR A 428 19.49 10.58 -5.65
N GLN A 429 19.22 11.81 -5.22
CA GLN A 429 18.81 12.91 -6.11
C GLN A 429 19.98 13.84 -6.50
N HIS A 430 21.10 13.78 -5.78
CA HIS A 430 22.17 14.80 -5.84
C HIS A 430 23.56 14.18 -6.02
N ASP A 431 23.74 13.35 -7.03
CA ASP A 431 25.04 12.77 -7.43
C ASP A 431 25.78 12.07 -6.27
N ASP A 432 25.05 11.28 -5.51
CA ASP A 432 25.52 10.60 -4.29
C ASP A 432 25.94 11.57 -3.16
N ILE A 433 25.55 12.83 -3.24
CA ILE A 433 25.82 13.82 -2.19
C ILE A 433 24.66 13.89 -1.20
N LEU A 434 24.90 13.47 0.02
CA LEU A 434 24.01 13.67 1.13
C LEU A 434 24.29 15.03 1.78
N SER A 435 23.23 15.82 2.01
CA SER A 435 23.34 17.12 2.67
C SER A 435 22.41 17.21 3.88
N ILE A 436 22.91 17.82 4.95
CA ILE A 436 22.18 17.99 6.21
C ILE A 436 22.37 19.39 6.74
N LYS A 437 21.28 20.03 7.13
CA LYS A 437 21.30 21.28 7.89
C LYS A 437 20.37 21.16 9.08
N LEU A 438 20.95 21.14 10.30
CA LEU A 438 20.14 21.22 11.53
C LEU A 438 19.69 22.65 11.77
N ARG A 439 18.45 22.83 12.17
CA ARG A 439 17.84 24.09 12.60
C ARG A 439 17.64 24.12 14.13
N ALA A 440 17.59 22.94 14.75
CA ALA A 440 17.59 22.74 16.19
C ALA A 440 18.72 21.80 16.60
N LYS A 441 19.15 21.88 17.87
CA LYS A 441 20.20 21.00 18.41
C LYS A 441 19.64 19.60 18.61
N LYS A 442 20.10 18.66 17.80
CA LYS A 442 19.71 17.24 17.82
C LYS A 442 20.93 16.34 17.62
N ASN A 443 20.92 15.17 18.22
CA ASN A 443 21.76 14.07 17.81
C ASN A 443 21.13 13.39 16.59
N LEU A 444 21.90 13.07 15.58
CA LEU A 444 21.39 12.55 14.33
C LEU A 444 21.93 11.15 14.06
N ARG A 445 21.07 10.27 13.60
CA ARG A 445 21.51 9.02 12.96
C ARG A 445 20.83 8.85 11.61
N ILE A 446 21.57 8.25 10.69
CA ILE A 446 21.12 8.01 9.30
C ILE A 446 21.25 6.52 9.04
N ARG A 447 20.22 5.91 8.48
CA ARG A 447 20.27 4.52 8.07
C ARG A 447 21.31 4.35 6.94
N LEU A 448 22.10 3.29 7.04
CA LEU A 448 23.00 2.87 5.98
C LEU A 448 22.35 1.78 5.14
N SER A 449 22.46 1.87 3.82
CA SER A 449 22.19 0.77 2.92
C SER A 449 23.25 -0.32 3.07
N SER A 450 22.88 -1.58 2.92
CA SER A 450 23.85 -2.69 2.83
C SER A 450 24.76 -2.56 1.60
N ARG A 451 24.32 -1.78 0.58
CA ARG A 451 25.06 -1.47 -0.65
C ARG A 451 25.76 -0.12 -0.56
N ILE A 452 26.51 0.09 0.52
CA ILE A 452 27.37 1.27 0.70
C ILE A 452 28.83 0.85 0.84
N ASP A 453 29.76 1.57 0.17
CA ASP A 453 31.19 1.39 0.37
C ASP A 453 31.60 2.06 1.69
N LEU A 454 31.57 1.30 2.79
CA LEU A 454 31.89 1.79 4.12
C LEU A 454 33.32 2.34 4.24
N LYS A 455 34.26 1.87 3.43
CA LYS A 455 35.63 2.37 3.45
C LYS A 455 35.68 3.78 2.87
N LYS A 456 35.11 3.96 1.70
CA LYS A 456 35.00 5.30 1.07
C LYS A 456 34.18 6.26 1.91
N LEU A 457 33.06 5.83 2.47
CA LEU A 457 32.24 6.66 3.36
C LEU A 457 33.06 7.17 4.56
N LYS A 458 33.85 6.32 5.21
CA LYS A 458 34.71 6.74 6.32
C LYS A 458 35.78 7.74 5.89
N GLU A 459 36.31 7.61 4.68
CA GLU A 459 37.28 8.57 4.12
C GLU A 459 36.60 9.93 3.87
N GLU A 460 35.41 9.97 3.30
CA GLU A 460 34.65 11.18 3.05
C GLU A 460 34.27 11.91 4.36
N LEU A 461 33.79 11.18 5.36
CA LEU A 461 33.46 11.74 6.67
C LEU A 461 34.69 12.34 7.38
N LYS A 462 35.86 11.71 7.25
CA LYS A 462 37.13 12.26 7.76
C LYS A 462 37.52 13.55 7.04
N LYS A 463 37.38 13.61 5.71
CA LYS A 463 37.66 14.82 4.92
C LYS A 463 36.74 15.98 5.29
N SER A 464 35.48 15.70 5.56
CA SER A 464 34.49 16.71 5.96
C SER A 464 34.65 17.19 7.41
N GLY A 465 35.51 16.55 8.22
CA GLY A 465 35.72 16.90 9.63
C GLY A 465 34.54 16.57 10.54
N ILE A 466 33.59 15.75 10.09
CA ILE A 466 32.40 15.36 10.86
C ILE A 466 32.82 14.31 11.91
N ILE A 467 32.40 14.50 13.15
CA ILE A 467 32.55 13.51 14.21
C ILE A 467 31.43 12.47 14.06
N TYR A 468 31.79 11.23 13.83
CA TYR A 468 30.84 10.17 13.57
C TYR A 468 31.13 8.87 14.30
N CYS A 469 30.11 8.01 14.40
CA CYS A 469 30.22 6.61 14.78
C CYS A 469 29.32 5.77 13.87
N ILE A 470 29.77 4.56 13.51
CA ILE A 470 28.93 3.58 12.78
C ILE A 470 28.66 2.44 13.75
N LEU A 471 27.37 2.16 13.99
CA LEU A 471 26.92 1.08 14.87
C LEU A 471 25.76 0.35 14.20
N GLY A 472 25.98 -0.92 13.86
CA GLY A 472 25.03 -1.70 13.06
C GLY A 472 24.74 -0.99 11.73
N ASP A 473 23.46 -0.84 11.41
CA ASP A 473 22.95 -0.23 10.18
C ASP A 473 22.85 1.30 10.26
N TRP A 474 23.53 1.93 11.25
CA TRP A 474 23.36 3.35 11.51
C TRP A 474 24.66 4.13 11.50
N LEU A 475 24.66 5.27 10.80
CA LEU A 475 25.67 6.32 10.88
C LEU A 475 25.19 7.38 11.88
N TYR A 476 25.86 7.48 13.02
CA TYR A 476 25.63 8.53 14.03
C TYR A 476 26.52 9.72 13.72
N LEU A 477 25.93 10.91 13.65
CA LEU A 477 26.62 12.18 13.46
C LEU A 477 26.48 13.00 14.73
N ASN A 478 27.62 13.35 15.32
CA ASN A 478 27.69 14.03 16.60
C ASN A 478 28.22 15.46 16.44
N HIS A 479 27.82 16.34 17.35
CA HIS A 479 28.32 17.73 17.45
C HIS A 479 28.09 18.56 16.17
N LEU A 480 27.03 18.28 15.41
CA LEU A 480 26.67 19.13 14.28
C LEU A 480 26.21 20.50 14.81
N MET A 481 26.73 21.58 14.18
CA MET A 481 26.36 22.96 14.53
C MET A 481 25.04 23.34 13.89
N VAL A 482 24.15 23.95 14.67
CA VAL A 482 22.89 24.49 14.17
C VAL A 482 23.15 25.60 13.16
N GLY A 483 22.41 25.57 12.06
CA GLY A 483 22.53 26.54 10.96
C GLY A 483 23.62 26.22 9.94
N HIS A 484 24.57 25.34 10.25
CA HIS A 484 25.60 24.91 9.31
C HIS A 484 25.07 23.78 8.39
N THR A 485 25.49 23.79 7.12
CA THR A 485 25.20 22.71 6.17
C THR A 485 26.41 21.79 6.04
N TYR A 486 26.19 20.51 6.28
CA TYR A 486 27.18 19.47 6.08
C TYR A 486 26.83 18.68 4.84
N SER A 487 27.80 18.50 3.95
CA SER A 487 27.64 17.72 2.72
C SER A 487 28.80 16.77 2.55
N PHE A 488 28.54 15.53 2.18
CA PHE A 488 29.56 14.52 1.91
C PHE A 488 29.03 13.47 0.93
N CYS A 489 29.94 12.79 0.23
CA CYS A 489 29.60 11.71 -0.66
C CYS A 489 29.11 10.50 0.15
N PHE A 490 27.99 9.91 -0.30
CA PHE A 490 27.40 8.70 0.23
C PHE A 490 27.59 7.57 -0.81
N PRO A 491 28.75 6.89 -0.80
CA PRO A 491 29.26 6.11 -1.91
C PRO A 491 28.50 4.79 -2.07
N PHE A 492 27.51 4.75 -2.93
CA PHE A 492 26.76 3.54 -3.24
C PHE A 492 27.58 2.54 -4.06
N ILE A 493 27.33 1.26 -3.81
CA ILE A 493 27.81 0.14 -4.60
C ILE A 493 26.77 -0.15 -5.69
N GLU A 494 27.25 -0.39 -6.91
CA GLU A 494 26.44 -0.91 -8.00
C GLU A 494 26.66 -2.41 -8.12
N GLU A 495 25.56 -3.19 -8.27
CA GLU A 495 25.62 -4.63 -8.48
C GLU A 495 24.46 -5.12 -9.35
N ASP A 496 24.73 -6.11 -10.18
CA ASP A 496 23.70 -6.83 -10.91
C ASP A 496 23.20 -8.01 -10.06
N LYS A 497 21.88 -8.15 -9.94
CA LYS A 497 21.25 -9.23 -9.19
C LYS A 497 20.21 -9.93 -10.04
N GLU A 498 20.31 -11.25 -10.09
CA GLU A 498 19.39 -12.13 -10.81
C GLU A 498 18.31 -12.65 -9.86
N TYR A 499 17.11 -12.76 -10.38
CA TYR A 499 15.94 -13.32 -9.70
C TYR A 499 15.27 -14.34 -10.60
N ILE A 500 14.80 -15.42 -10.02
CA ILE A 500 13.95 -16.41 -10.70
C ILE A 500 12.60 -16.39 -10.01
N PHE A 501 11.56 -16.06 -10.75
CA PHE A 501 10.18 -16.10 -10.26
C PHE A 501 9.29 -16.80 -11.28
N LYS A 502 8.63 -17.88 -10.92
CA LYS A 502 7.77 -18.69 -11.81
C LYS A 502 8.51 -19.05 -13.12
N ASN A 503 9.53 -19.42 -13.39
CA ASN A 503 10.27 -19.68 -14.64
C ASN A 503 10.72 -18.43 -15.43
N HIS A 504 10.51 -17.22 -14.92
CA HIS A 504 11.06 -16.01 -15.50
C HIS A 504 12.40 -15.68 -14.87
N HIS A 505 13.36 -15.33 -15.71
CA HIS A 505 14.68 -14.84 -15.30
C HIS A 505 14.69 -13.32 -15.41
N LEU A 506 14.93 -12.64 -14.30
CA LEU A 506 14.91 -11.19 -14.18
C LEU A 506 16.26 -10.71 -13.67
N THR A 507 16.86 -9.75 -14.32
CA THR A 507 18.12 -9.15 -13.87
C THR A 507 17.93 -7.65 -13.65
N PHE A 508 18.36 -7.17 -12.50
CA PHE A 508 18.31 -5.76 -12.15
C PHE A 508 19.68 -5.27 -11.71
N ARG A 509 20.07 -4.09 -12.20
CA ARG A 509 21.22 -3.36 -11.69
C ARG A 509 20.79 -2.42 -10.58
N TRP A 510 21.27 -2.70 -9.39
CA TRP A 510 21.06 -1.89 -8.20
C TRP A 510 22.18 -0.86 -8.04
N LYS A 511 21.81 0.31 -7.55
CA LYS A 511 22.71 1.33 -6.99
C LYS A 511 22.19 1.71 -5.61
N GLY A 512 22.85 1.26 -4.55
CA GLY A 512 22.27 1.34 -3.19
C GLY A 512 20.92 0.62 -3.13
N ASP A 513 19.87 1.32 -2.70
CA ASP A 513 18.50 0.79 -2.59
C ASP A 513 17.65 1.10 -3.85
N SER A 514 18.23 1.66 -4.91
CA SER A 514 17.55 2.03 -6.15
C SER A 514 17.92 1.10 -7.30
N ILE A 515 17.00 0.89 -8.24
CA ILE A 515 17.27 0.20 -9.51
C ILE A 515 17.60 1.26 -10.57
N ILE A 516 18.67 1.05 -11.32
CA ILE A 516 19.12 1.93 -12.40
C ILE A 516 19.03 1.31 -13.79
N ALA A 517 18.96 -0.03 -13.89
CA ALA A 517 18.73 -0.73 -15.14
C ALA A 517 18.06 -2.09 -14.87
N ALA A 518 17.36 -2.62 -15.86
CA ALA A 518 16.71 -3.93 -15.78
C ALA A 518 16.73 -4.64 -17.14
N SER A 519 16.73 -5.97 -17.14
CA SER A 519 16.46 -6.73 -18.36
C SER A 519 14.98 -6.69 -18.69
N SER A 520 14.62 -6.10 -19.82
CA SER A 520 13.23 -6.00 -20.28
C SER A 520 12.93 -6.88 -21.48
N GLU A 521 13.94 -7.58 -22.01
CA GLU A 521 13.83 -8.41 -23.22
C GLU A 521 13.21 -7.69 -24.43
N GLY A 522 13.43 -6.36 -24.52
CA GLY A 522 12.91 -5.52 -25.59
C GLY A 522 11.44 -5.12 -25.43
N LYS A 523 10.81 -5.39 -24.29
CA LYS A 523 9.43 -4.99 -23.97
C LYS A 523 9.25 -3.47 -23.91
N ARG A 524 8.01 -3.02 -23.87
CA ARG A 524 7.63 -1.60 -23.92
C ARG A 524 7.16 -1.12 -22.56
N LEU A 525 7.03 0.18 -22.40
CA LEU A 525 6.57 0.84 -21.17
C LEU A 525 7.40 0.47 -19.95
N CYS A 526 8.73 0.30 -20.15
CA CYS A 526 9.66 -0.09 -19.11
C CYS A 526 9.97 1.07 -18.16
N PHE A 527 10.20 0.75 -16.89
CA PHE A 527 10.55 1.73 -15.85
C PHE A 527 12.04 2.11 -15.86
N PHE A 528 12.89 1.18 -16.27
CA PHE A 528 14.34 1.29 -16.15
C PHE A 528 15.01 1.16 -17.51
N GLN A 529 16.22 1.71 -17.62
CA GLN A 529 17.05 1.50 -18.80
C GLN A 529 17.37 0.03 -19.01
N GLU A 530 17.55 -0.39 -20.27
CA GLU A 530 17.95 -1.77 -20.58
C GLU A 530 19.34 -2.06 -20.02
N LEU A 531 19.53 -3.22 -19.43
CA LEU A 531 20.84 -3.72 -19.06
C LEU A 531 21.69 -3.87 -20.34
N SER A 532 22.83 -3.21 -20.35
CA SER A 532 23.80 -3.24 -21.44
C SER A 532 24.81 -4.40 -21.25
#